data_728da82aa72bf545422dc80919422712
#
_entry.id   728da82aa72bf545422dc80919422712
#
_cell.length_a   1.000
_cell.length_b   1.000
_cell.length_c   1.000
_cell.angle_alpha   90.00
_cell.angle_beta   90.00
_cell.angle_gamma   90.00
#
_symmetry.space_group_name_H-M   'P 1'
#
loop_
_entity.id
_entity.type
_entity.pdbx_description
1 polymer ?
#
loop_
_entity_poly.entity_id
_entity_poly.type
_entity_poly.pdbx_seq_one_letter_code
_entity_poly.pdbx_strand_id
1 'polypeptide(L)'
;MRTIKFKAKRLDNKEWTCGYFYEENDNTYIIEDRQKESMLNRNIPYKVDPRTVCQFTGYLDKNGKEIYEGDLLRSDEYPFSRMEDGARDNYFGIIGWSDEEAMFFLTCVKNPKSAVRGISDGISDGITQQKLEDFEIVGDIHDPEWQEKLNLKDE
;
A
#
# COMPACT_ATOMS: atom_id res chain seq x y z
N MET A 1 6.86 -1.57 20.48
CA MET A 1 5.46 -1.23 20.08
C MET A 1 5.46 -0.89 18.60
N ARG A 2 4.55 -1.45 17.82
CA ARG A 2 4.45 -1.14 16.39
C ARG A 2 3.93 0.29 16.18
N THR A 3 4.40 0.95 15.14
CA THR A 3 3.89 2.25 14.74
C THR A 3 2.54 2.09 14.04
N ILE A 4 1.53 2.78 14.52
CA ILE A 4 0.19 2.81 13.91
C ILE A 4 -0.02 4.21 13.36
N LYS A 5 -0.15 4.32 12.06
CA LYS A 5 -0.44 5.57 11.35
C LYS A 5 -1.12 5.32 10.02
N PHE A 6 -1.65 6.36 9.43
CA PHE A 6 -2.46 6.32 8.22
C PHE A 6 -2.00 7.38 7.24
N LYS A 7 -2.31 7.19 5.97
CA LYS A 7 -2.28 8.22 4.95
C LYS A 7 -3.65 8.33 4.28
N ALA A 8 -3.99 9.52 3.79
CA ALA A 8 -5.18 9.74 2.98
C ALA A 8 -5.01 10.98 2.09
N LYS A 9 -5.84 11.10 1.06
CA LYS A 9 -5.87 12.29 0.20
C LYS A 9 -6.71 13.39 0.82
N ARG A 10 -6.14 14.57 0.94
CA ARG A 10 -6.85 15.77 1.42
C ARG A 10 -7.95 16.15 0.42
N LEU A 11 -9.07 16.63 0.95
CA LEU A 11 -10.17 17.09 0.11
C LEU A 11 -9.87 18.41 -0.61
N ASP A 12 -9.03 19.26 -0.03
CA ASP A 12 -8.72 20.61 -0.55
C ASP A 12 -7.77 20.59 -1.75
N ASN A 13 -6.70 19.78 -1.72
CA ASN A 13 -5.67 19.79 -2.76
C ASN A 13 -5.40 18.41 -3.40
N LYS A 14 -6.05 17.36 -2.95
CA LYS A 14 -5.85 15.96 -3.40
C LYS A 14 -4.47 15.38 -3.14
N GLU A 15 -3.64 16.04 -2.36
CA GLU A 15 -2.33 15.54 -1.95
C GLU A 15 -2.45 14.57 -0.76
N TRP A 16 -1.50 13.63 -0.70
CA TRP A 16 -1.39 12.72 0.43
C TRP A 16 -0.94 13.43 1.69
N THR A 17 -1.57 13.10 2.81
CA THR A 17 -1.13 13.49 4.15
C THR A 17 -1.05 12.26 5.04
N CYS A 18 -0.09 12.23 5.96
CA CYS A 18 0.15 11.11 6.86
C CYS A 18 0.00 11.54 8.32
N GLY A 19 -0.51 10.65 9.15
CA GLY A 19 -0.65 10.91 10.58
C GLY A 19 -1.65 10.00 11.25
N TYR A 20 -2.34 10.55 12.22
CA TYR A 20 -3.37 9.85 12.99
C TYR A 20 -4.75 10.06 12.37
N PHE A 21 -5.51 9.00 12.30
CA PHE A 21 -6.85 8.99 11.72
C PHE A 21 -7.93 9.18 12.82
N TYR A 22 -8.95 9.98 12.52
CA TYR A 22 -10.17 10.02 13.30
C TYR A 22 -11.39 10.46 12.48
N GLU A 23 -12.56 10.17 12.99
CA GLU A 23 -13.84 10.58 12.42
C GLU A 23 -14.62 11.44 13.43
N GLU A 24 -15.23 12.50 12.95
CA GLU A 24 -16.08 13.40 13.73
C GLU A 24 -17.15 14.03 12.83
N ASN A 25 -18.40 13.98 13.26
CA ASN A 25 -19.53 14.59 12.55
C ASN A 25 -19.60 14.20 11.06
N ASP A 26 -19.48 12.90 10.77
CA ASP A 26 -19.48 12.33 9.42
C ASP A 26 -18.31 12.79 8.51
N ASN A 27 -17.31 13.41 9.08
CA ASN A 27 -16.09 13.78 8.39
C ASN A 27 -14.90 12.93 8.86
N THR A 28 -14.00 12.68 7.92
CA THR A 28 -12.77 11.91 8.16
C THR A 28 -11.58 12.85 8.14
N TYR A 29 -10.69 12.69 9.10
CA TYR A 29 -9.51 13.55 9.29
C TYR A 29 -8.24 12.72 9.45
N ILE A 30 -7.12 13.27 8.95
CA ILE A 30 -5.77 12.89 9.33
C ILE A 30 -5.14 14.04 10.09
N ILE A 31 -4.65 13.76 11.31
CA ILE A 31 -3.86 14.72 12.07
C ILE A 31 -2.40 14.50 11.75
N GLU A 32 -1.78 15.47 11.11
CA GLU A 32 -0.35 15.46 10.85
C GLU A 32 0.42 15.78 12.13
N ASP A 33 1.32 14.88 12.54
CA ASP A 33 2.15 15.07 13.73
C ASP A 33 3.35 15.96 13.42
N ARG A 34 3.15 17.26 13.49
CA ARG A 34 4.17 18.28 13.28
C ARG A 34 5.06 18.53 14.50
N GLN A 35 4.62 18.08 15.67
CA GLN A 35 5.40 18.27 16.91
C GLN A 35 6.65 17.41 16.95
N LYS A 36 6.77 16.38 16.13
CA LYS A 36 8.00 15.61 15.96
C LYS A 36 9.17 16.44 15.46
N GLU A 37 8.91 17.47 14.64
CA GLU A 37 9.93 18.37 14.11
C GLU A 37 10.27 19.47 15.09
N SER A 38 9.27 20.03 15.78
CA SER A 38 9.44 21.05 16.80
C SER A 38 8.23 21.08 17.73
N MET A 39 8.46 21.18 19.03
CA MET A 39 7.41 21.33 20.05
C MET A 39 6.61 22.62 19.88
N LEU A 40 7.10 23.59 19.11
CA LEU A 40 6.40 24.84 18.80
C LEU A 40 5.38 24.68 17.68
N ASN A 41 5.46 23.60 16.90
CA ASN A 41 4.51 23.31 15.84
C ASN A 41 3.21 22.78 16.45
N ARG A 42 2.09 23.15 15.84
CA ARG A 42 0.79 22.56 16.16
C ARG A 42 0.50 21.40 15.22
N ASN A 43 -0.07 20.34 15.78
CA ASN A 43 -0.66 19.29 14.97
C ASN A 43 -1.89 19.84 14.25
N ILE A 44 -1.98 19.57 12.95
CA ILE A 44 -3.03 20.12 12.10
C ILE A 44 -3.91 18.96 11.60
N PRO A 45 -5.24 19.01 11.85
CA PRO A 45 -6.18 18.07 11.24
C PRO A 45 -6.52 18.52 9.81
N TYR A 46 -6.36 17.61 8.87
CA TYR A 46 -6.80 17.79 7.49
C TYR A 46 -8.00 16.92 7.20
N LYS A 47 -9.02 17.51 6.62
CA LYS A 47 -10.18 16.77 6.13
C LYS A 47 -9.78 16.00 4.89
N VAL A 48 -10.07 14.70 4.88
CA VAL A 48 -9.62 13.77 3.84
C VAL A 48 -10.78 13.01 3.20
N ASP A 49 -10.52 12.45 2.02
CA ASP A 49 -11.44 11.52 1.38
C ASP A 49 -11.38 10.17 2.10
N PRO A 50 -12.49 9.73 2.73
CA PRO A 50 -12.51 8.49 3.52
C PRO A 50 -12.17 7.25 2.68
N ARG A 51 -12.42 7.27 1.37
CA ARG A 51 -12.11 6.15 0.48
C ARG A 51 -10.61 5.95 0.25
N THR A 52 -9.80 6.95 0.59
CA THR A 52 -8.36 6.95 0.39
C THR A 52 -7.57 6.67 1.67
N VAL A 53 -8.24 6.41 2.78
CA VAL A 53 -7.59 6.12 4.06
C VAL A 53 -6.89 4.76 3.97
N CYS A 54 -5.58 4.75 4.16
CA CYS A 54 -4.71 3.59 4.08
C CYS A 54 -3.87 3.48 5.34
N GLN A 55 -3.83 2.29 5.94
CA GLN A 55 -3.02 2.05 7.14
C GLN A 55 -1.59 1.68 6.78
N PHE A 56 -0.63 2.19 7.55
CA PHE A 56 0.77 1.76 7.49
C PHE A 56 0.91 0.30 7.92
N THR A 57 1.56 -0.51 7.09
CA THR A 57 1.73 -1.94 7.36
C THR A 57 2.75 -2.25 8.46
N GLY A 58 3.64 -1.32 8.77
CA GLY A 58 4.81 -1.53 9.63
C GLY A 58 6.07 -1.93 8.88
N TYR A 59 5.98 -2.14 7.56
CA TYR A 59 7.09 -2.60 6.72
C TYR A 59 7.57 -1.52 5.76
N LEU A 60 8.82 -1.66 5.33
CA LEU A 60 9.48 -0.77 4.36
C LEU A 60 9.76 -1.52 3.06
N ASP A 61 9.72 -0.80 1.95
CA ASP A 61 10.17 -1.33 0.66
C ASP A 61 11.70 -1.39 0.55
N LYS A 62 12.21 -1.91 -0.57
CA LYS A 62 13.66 -2.00 -0.80
C LYS A 62 14.41 -0.68 -0.76
N ASN A 63 13.71 0.45 -0.93
CA ASN A 63 14.28 1.80 -0.90
C ASN A 63 14.09 2.49 0.46
N GLY A 64 13.57 1.78 1.47
CA GLY A 64 13.29 2.32 2.79
C GLY A 64 12.01 3.16 2.88
N LYS A 65 11.13 3.10 1.87
CA LYS A 65 9.83 3.77 1.88
C LYS A 65 8.80 2.95 2.66
N GLU A 66 7.97 3.64 3.40
CA GLU A 66 6.88 3.02 4.15
C GLU A 66 5.80 2.46 3.24
N ILE A 67 5.44 1.20 3.49
CA ILE A 67 4.39 0.50 2.74
C ILE A 67 3.05 0.64 3.44
N TYR A 68 2.06 1.10 2.69
CA TYR A 68 0.68 1.27 3.15
C TYR A 68 -0.26 0.30 2.44
N GLU A 69 -1.40 0.04 3.06
CA GLU A 69 -2.54 -0.60 2.43
C GLU A 69 -2.89 0.10 1.11
N GLY A 70 -3.18 -0.66 0.06
CA GLY A 70 -3.45 -0.12 -1.27
C GLY A 70 -2.22 0.21 -2.11
N ASP A 71 -1.01 0.13 -1.56
CA ASP A 71 0.20 0.34 -2.34
C ASP A 71 0.40 -0.78 -3.36
N LEU A 72 0.80 -0.40 -4.56
CA LEU A 72 1.21 -1.29 -5.63
C LEU A 72 2.72 -1.48 -5.57
N LEU A 73 3.13 -2.73 -5.42
CA LEU A 73 4.52 -3.14 -5.31
C LEU A 73 4.96 -3.88 -6.57
N ARG A 74 6.23 -3.75 -6.91
CA ARG A 74 6.88 -4.45 -8.01
C ARG A 74 8.14 -5.16 -7.53
N SER A 75 8.35 -6.38 -8.02
CA SER A 75 9.59 -7.14 -7.83
C SER A 75 10.02 -7.81 -9.13
N ASP A 76 11.33 -8.04 -9.29
CA ASP A 76 11.88 -8.84 -10.37
C ASP A 76 11.81 -10.35 -10.07
N GLU A 77 11.55 -10.70 -8.80
CA GLU A 77 11.48 -12.08 -8.34
C GLU A 77 10.05 -12.47 -7.96
N TYR A 78 9.68 -13.71 -8.28
CA TYR A 78 8.34 -14.19 -7.93
C TYR A 78 8.21 -14.42 -6.42
N PRO A 79 7.27 -13.70 -5.73
CA PRO A 79 7.24 -13.70 -4.26
C PRO A 79 6.57 -14.93 -3.65
N PHE A 80 5.81 -15.71 -4.42
CA PHE A 80 4.92 -16.75 -3.88
C PHE A 80 5.40 -18.17 -4.11
N SER A 81 6.42 -18.39 -4.91
CA SER A 81 6.96 -19.71 -5.15
C SER A 81 8.48 -19.74 -5.07
N ARG A 82 8.98 -20.82 -4.52
CA ARG A 82 10.38 -21.20 -4.64
C ARG A 82 10.64 -21.91 -5.97
N MET A 83 10.08 -21.42 -7.07
CA MET A 83 10.33 -22.01 -8.36
C MET A 83 11.79 -21.72 -8.75
N GLU A 84 12.52 -22.79 -8.97
CA GLU A 84 13.95 -22.80 -9.30
C GLU A 84 14.24 -22.26 -10.72
N ASP A 85 13.24 -21.80 -11.44
CA ASP A 85 13.34 -21.55 -12.88
C ASP A 85 13.97 -20.21 -13.26
N GLY A 86 14.44 -19.41 -12.31
CA GLY A 86 15.24 -18.21 -12.59
C GLY A 86 14.62 -17.20 -13.57
N ALA A 87 13.34 -17.32 -13.86
CA ALA A 87 12.62 -16.37 -14.70
C ALA A 87 12.50 -15.04 -13.96
N ARG A 88 13.36 -14.11 -14.32
CA ARG A 88 13.27 -12.73 -13.87
C ARG A 88 12.20 -12.04 -14.68
N ASP A 89 11.11 -11.70 -14.01
CA ASP A 89 10.00 -10.99 -14.61
C ASP A 89 9.50 -9.88 -13.68
N ASN A 90 8.70 -8.98 -14.21
CA ASN A 90 8.08 -7.94 -13.40
C ASN A 90 6.82 -8.51 -12.74
N TYR A 91 6.88 -8.70 -11.44
CA TYR A 91 5.74 -9.13 -10.64
C TYR A 91 5.15 -7.93 -9.90
N PHE A 92 3.83 -7.82 -9.98
CA PHE A 92 3.08 -6.77 -9.29
C PHE A 92 2.21 -7.38 -8.20
N GLY A 93 2.13 -6.72 -7.08
CA GLY A 93 1.23 -7.08 -6.00
C GLY A 93 0.61 -5.85 -5.35
N ILE A 94 -0.61 -6.01 -4.85
CA ILE A 94 -1.32 -4.97 -4.10
C ILE A 94 -1.40 -5.37 -2.64
N ILE A 95 -1.08 -4.45 -1.76
CA ILE A 95 -1.25 -4.62 -0.31
C ILE A 95 -2.71 -4.42 0.05
N GLY A 96 -3.29 -5.42 0.70
CA GLY A 96 -4.66 -5.38 1.22
C GLY A 96 -4.73 -5.77 2.69
N TRP A 97 -5.93 -5.68 3.24
CA TRP A 97 -6.26 -6.11 4.58
C TRP A 97 -7.29 -7.23 4.54
N SER A 98 -7.06 -8.29 5.31
CA SER A 98 -8.02 -9.37 5.52
C SER A 98 -8.72 -9.20 6.86
N ASP A 99 -10.02 -8.95 6.84
CA ASP A 99 -10.83 -8.87 8.07
C ASP A 99 -10.94 -10.24 8.75
N GLU A 100 -10.97 -11.31 7.97
CA GLU A 100 -11.10 -12.68 8.48
C GLU A 100 -9.86 -13.12 9.24
N GLU A 101 -8.67 -12.81 8.72
CA GLU A 101 -7.39 -13.20 9.31
C GLU A 101 -6.74 -12.10 10.15
N ALA A 102 -7.32 -10.89 10.12
CA ALA A 102 -6.81 -9.69 10.81
C ALA A 102 -5.33 -9.41 10.49
N MET A 103 -4.98 -9.48 9.20
CA MET A 103 -3.61 -9.29 8.75
C MET A 103 -3.53 -8.60 7.40
N PHE A 104 -2.39 -7.96 7.14
CA PHE A 104 -2.06 -7.48 5.79
C PHE A 104 -1.59 -8.64 4.92
N PHE A 105 -1.94 -8.57 3.64
CA PHE A 105 -1.53 -9.54 2.63
C PHE A 105 -1.11 -8.85 1.34
N LEU A 106 -0.36 -9.57 0.52
CA LEU A 106 0.02 -9.19 -0.83
C LEU A 106 -0.77 -10.05 -1.82
N THR A 107 -1.56 -9.42 -2.66
CA THR A 107 -2.28 -10.11 -3.74
C THR A 107 -1.54 -9.90 -5.05
N CYS A 108 -1.16 -11.00 -5.69
CA CYS A 108 -0.56 -10.95 -7.04
C CYS A 108 -1.59 -10.45 -8.04
N VAL A 109 -1.23 -9.44 -8.81
CA VAL A 109 -2.02 -8.92 -9.92
C VAL A 109 -1.40 -9.35 -11.25
N LYS A 110 -2.23 -9.44 -12.27
CA LYS A 110 -1.82 -9.91 -13.58
C LYS A 110 -0.61 -9.15 -14.10
N ASN A 111 0.44 -9.89 -14.42
CA ASN A 111 1.57 -9.34 -15.13
C ASN A 111 1.21 -9.26 -16.63
N PRO A 112 1.15 -8.06 -17.23
CA PRO A 112 0.79 -7.92 -18.64
C PRO A 112 1.82 -8.53 -19.61
N LYS A 113 2.99 -8.98 -19.14
CA LYS A 113 4.08 -9.43 -20.00
C LYS A 113 4.48 -10.89 -19.84
N SER A 114 4.05 -11.58 -18.82
CA SER A 114 4.40 -13.00 -18.62
C SER A 114 3.18 -13.85 -18.34
N ALA A 115 2.86 -14.73 -19.24
CA ALA A 115 2.06 -15.89 -18.95
C ALA A 115 2.96 -16.93 -18.26
N VAL A 116 3.34 -16.71 -17.00
CA VAL A 116 3.97 -17.78 -16.24
C VAL A 116 2.92 -18.87 -16.07
N ARG A 117 3.19 -20.03 -16.65
CA ARG A 117 2.28 -21.16 -16.61
C ARG A 117 1.92 -21.51 -15.16
N GLY A 118 0.63 -21.42 -14.83
CA GLY A 118 0.09 -21.87 -13.55
C GLY A 118 -0.09 -20.81 -12.48
N ILE A 119 0.22 -19.53 -12.75
CA ILE A 119 -0.08 -18.44 -11.83
C ILE A 119 -1.38 -17.78 -12.25
N SER A 120 -2.41 -17.96 -11.44
CA SER A 120 -3.65 -17.22 -11.60
C SER A 120 -3.57 -15.88 -10.87
N ASP A 121 -4.19 -14.86 -11.45
CA ASP A 121 -4.48 -13.62 -10.73
C ASP A 121 -5.18 -13.94 -9.41
N GLY A 122 -4.88 -13.18 -8.37
CA GLY A 122 -5.54 -13.30 -7.09
C GLY A 122 -4.90 -14.25 -6.08
N ILE A 123 -3.69 -14.75 -6.33
CA ILE A 123 -2.94 -15.45 -5.28
C ILE A 123 -2.54 -14.43 -4.23
N SER A 124 -2.97 -14.69 -2.98
CA SER A 124 -2.69 -13.83 -1.83
C SER A 124 -1.85 -14.57 -0.81
N ASP A 125 -0.93 -13.84 -0.18
CA ASP A 125 -0.10 -14.36 0.91
C ASP A 125 0.14 -13.28 1.97
N GLY A 126 0.26 -13.70 3.22
CA GLY A 126 0.64 -12.81 4.32
C GLY A 126 2.01 -12.20 4.10
N ILE A 127 2.19 -10.96 4.53
CA ILE A 127 3.42 -10.22 4.33
C ILE A 127 4.37 -10.33 5.54
N THR A 128 5.66 -10.31 5.25
CA THR A 128 6.74 -10.17 6.22
C THR A 128 7.78 -9.21 5.66
N GLN A 129 8.62 -8.62 6.52
CA GLN A 129 9.70 -7.74 6.04
C GLN A 129 10.61 -8.48 5.05
N GLN A 130 10.94 -9.73 5.30
CA GLN A 130 11.78 -10.54 4.41
C GLN A 130 11.15 -10.71 3.01
N LYS A 131 9.83 -10.93 2.92
CA LYS A 131 9.14 -11.03 1.64
C LYS A 131 9.15 -9.72 0.85
N LEU A 132 9.17 -8.58 1.55
CA LEU A 132 9.05 -7.27 0.96
C LEU A 132 10.40 -6.60 0.65
N GLU A 133 11.52 -7.20 1.04
CA GLU A 133 12.88 -6.65 0.82
C GLU A 133 13.21 -6.38 -0.65
N ASP A 134 12.66 -7.19 -1.56
CA ASP A 134 12.92 -7.09 -3.00
C ASP A 134 11.85 -6.28 -3.76
N PHE A 135 10.86 -5.76 -3.04
CA PHE A 135 9.78 -4.98 -3.63
C PHE A 135 10.04 -3.48 -3.57
N GLU A 136 9.59 -2.77 -4.59
CA GLU A 136 9.51 -1.32 -4.61
C GLU A 136 8.07 -0.85 -4.81
N ILE A 137 7.72 0.26 -4.14
CA ILE A 137 6.44 0.93 -4.37
C ILE A 137 6.51 1.65 -5.71
N VAL A 138 5.57 1.34 -6.61
CA VAL A 138 5.48 1.95 -7.94
C VAL A 138 4.21 2.79 -8.13
N GLY A 139 3.28 2.72 -7.21
CA GLY A 139 2.03 3.48 -7.22
C GLY A 139 1.07 2.99 -6.15
N ASP A 140 -0.19 3.25 -6.32
CA ASP A 140 -1.26 2.81 -5.43
C ASP A 140 -2.57 2.58 -6.20
N ILE A 141 -3.56 1.95 -5.53
CA ILE A 141 -4.86 1.64 -6.14
C ILE A 141 -5.68 2.88 -6.52
N HIS A 142 -5.33 4.05 -6.03
CA HIS A 142 -5.99 5.33 -6.33
C HIS A 142 -5.29 6.10 -7.46
N ASP A 143 -4.23 5.53 -8.02
CA ASP A 143 -3.50 6.10 -9.15
C ASP A 143 -4.18 5.71 -10.47
N PRO A 144 -4.77 6.67 -11.23
CA PRO A 144 -5.48 6.37 -12.47
C PRO A 144 -4.64 5.66 -13.52
N GLU A 145 -3.34 5.94 -13.58
CA GLU A 145 -2.43 5.32 -14.54
C GLU A 145 -2.31 3.81 -14.29
N TRP A 146 -2.21 3.40 -13.01
CA TRP A 146 -2.12 1.99 -12.66
C TRP A 146 -3.47 1.28 -12.71
N GLN A 147 -4.55 1.97 -12.37
CA GLN A 147 -5.91 1.44 -12.54
C GLN A 147 -6.16 1.04 -13.99
N GLU A 148 -5.80 1.89 -14.94
CA GLU A 148 -5.94 1.60 -16.37
C GLU A 148 -5.00 0.46 -16.82
N LYS A 149 -3.71 0.54 -16.47
CA LYS A 149 -2.70 -0.46 -16.90
C LYS A 149 -2.98 -1.87 -16.43
N LEU A 150 -3.53 -2.02 -15.24
CA LEU A 150 -3.77 -3.31 -14.60
C LEU A 150 -5.23 -3.74 -14.65
N ASN A 151 -6.11 -2.96 -15.32
CA ASN A 151 -7.56 -3.15 -15.32
C ASN A 151 -8.13 -3.30 -13.88
N LEU A 152 -7.55 -2.57 -12.93
CA LEU A 152 -8.10 -2.50 -11.58
C LEU A 152 -9.42 -1.75 -11.66
N LYS A 153 -10.51 -2.41 -11.28
CA LYS A 153 -11.81 -1.73 -11.18
C LYS A 153 -11.85 -1.01 -9.84
N ASP A 154 -12.32 0.22 -9.87
CA ASP A 154 -12.73 0.90 -8.65
C ASP A 154 -13.84 0.07 -7.99
N GLU A 155 -13.55 -0.47 -6.84
CA GLU A 155 -14.57 -1.04 -5.97
C GLU A 155 -15.11 0.04 -5.04
#